data_b17d809107b53dd16641d1664e168931
#
_entry.id   b17d809107b53dd16641d1664e168931
#
_cell.length_a   1.000
_cell.length_b   1.000
_cell.length_c   1.000
_cell.angle_alpha   90.00
_cell.angle_beta   90.00
_cell.angle_gamma   90.00
#
_symmetry.space_group_name_H-M   'P 1'
#
loop_
_entity.id
_entity.type
_entity.pdbx_description
1 polymer ?
#
loop_
_entity_poly.entity_id
_entity_poly.type
_entity_poly.pdbx_seq_one_letter_code
_entity_poly.pdbx_strand_id
1 'polypeptide(L)'
;IAQCLVGSEMCIRDSYLFGMLSSYISSTWYHASKPSPHREVLRKFDHASIYLHIAGSYSPIMLIALREADYWGWGILSFVWLCALAGIILCFCNLKEHSNLETICYIAMGCSIFVGFKPLCQHVPPVFIYWLIGEGVSYITGAVFYSFPQLPYMHSVFHLFVLGGTICHMMALWYIL
;
A
#
# COMPACT_ATOMS: atom_id res chain seq x y z
N ILE A 1 27.33 3.11 16.11
CA ILE A 1 25.98 3.69 15.98
C ILE A 1 25.58 3.77 14.50
N ALA A 2 26.41 4.34 13.60
CA ALA A 2 26.10 4.44 12.16
C ALA A 2 25.85 3.08 11.49
N GLN A 3 26.62 2.04 11.79
CA GLN A 3 26.42 0.69 11.25
C GLN A 3 25.11 0.04 11.71
N CYS A 4 24.65 0.32 12.91
CA CYS A 4 23.36 -0.17 13.41
C CYS A 4 22.17 0.56 12.75
N LEU A 5 22.33 1.83 12.39
CA LEU A 5 21.36 2.63 11.65
C LEU A 5 21.21 2.14 10.20
N VAL A 6 22.32 1.88 9.50
CA VAL A 6 22.31 1.35 8.13
C VAL A 6 21.56 0.00 8.06
N GLY A 7 21.77 -0.88 9.03
CA GLY A 7 21.05 -2.16 9.09
C GLY A 7 19.54 -1.98 9.32
N SER A 8 19.12 -1.02 10.15
CA SER A 8 17.70 -0.74 10.40
C SER A 8 17.01 -0.09 9.19
N GLU A 9 17.69 0.81 8.49
CA GLU A 9 17.17 1.43 7.26
C GLU A 9 16.99 0.41 6.14
N MET A 10 17.89 -0.55 5.98
CA MET A 10 17.72 -1.66 5.03
C MET A 10 16.47 -2.48 5.36
N CYS A 11 16.28 -2.90 6.62
CA CYS A 11 15.08 -3.64 7.02
C CYS A 11 13.78 -2.85 6.79
N ILE A 12 13.80 -1.54 6.95
CA ILE A 12 12.66 -0.65 6.71
C ILE A 12 12.31 -0.62 5.21
N ARG A 13 13.32 -0.51 4.34
CA ARG A 13 13.12 -0.61 2.88
C ARG A 13 12.60 -1.99 2.47
N ASP A 14 13.13 -3.03 3.08
CA ASP A 14 12.74 -4.41 2.79
C ASP A 14 11.27 -4.66 3.10
N SER A 15 10.67 -4.00 4.10
CA SER A 15 9.24 -4.10 4.40
C SER A 15 8.37 -3.61 3.25
N TYR A 16 8.75 -2.49 2.61
CA TYR A 16 8.06 -2.00 1.43
C TYR A 16 8.24 -2.92 0.23
N LEU A 17 9.48 -3.34 -0.05
CA LEU A 17 9.78 -4.27 -1.15
C LEU A 17 9.03 -5.59 -0.99
N PHE A 18 8.97 -6.12 0.22
CA PHE A 18 8.22 -7.34 0.52
C PHE A 18 6.72 -7.16 0.24
N GLY A 19 6.09 -6.08 0.72
CA GLY A 19 4.69 -5.77 0.47
C GLY A 19 4.38 -5.62 -1.02
N MET A 20 5.22 -4.84 -1.73
CA MET A 20 5.12 -4.60 -3.16
C MET A 20 5.26 -5.91 -3.97
N LEU A 21 6.32 -6.68 -3.74
CA LEU A 21 6.55 -7.95 -4.44
C LEU A 21 5.44 -8.96 -4.16
N SER A 22 4.99 -9.07 -2.91
CA SER A 22 3.88 -9.93 -2.52
C SER A 22 2.62 -9.59 -3.32
N SER A 23 2.30 -8.30 -3.47
CA SER A 23 1.13 -7.82 -4.22
C SER A 23 1.25 -8.14 -5.71
N TYR A 24 2.36 -7.82 -6.35
CA TYR A 24 2.52 -8.07 -7.80
C TYR A 24 2.63 -9.56 -8.14
N ILE A 25 3.29 -10.36 -7.31
CA ILE A 25 3.41 -11.80 -7.52
C ILE A 25 2.05 -12.48 -7.35
N SER A 26 1.33 -12.21 -6.26
CA SER A 26 0.02 -12.83 -6.01
C SER A 26 -1.01 -12.43 -7.05
N SER A 27 -1.03 -11.16 -7.47
CA SER A 27 -1.91 -10.66 -8.52
C SER A 27 -1.60 -11.33 -9.87
N THR A 28 -0.33 -11.39 -10.26
CA THR A 28 0.09 -12.06 -11.50
C THR A 28 -0.31 -13.53 -11.49
N TRP A 29 -0.09 -14.22 -10.37
CA TRP A 29 -0.44 -15.64 -10.24
C TRP A 29 -1.94 -15.86 -10.31
N TYR A 30 -2.73 -15.05 -9.60
CA TYR A 30 -4.19 -15.13 -9.68
C TYR A 30 -4.71 -14.92 -11.10
N HIS A 31 -4.24 -13.86 -11.79
CA HIS A 31 -4.72 -13.55 -13.14
C HIS A 31 -4.22 -14.52 -14.21
N ALA A 32 -3.05 -15.11 -14.06
CA ALA A 32 -2.53 -16.14 -14.97
C ALA A 32 -3.17 -17.53 -14.75
N SER A 33 -3.83 -17.76 -13.61
CA SER A 33 -4.40 -19.07 -13.27
C SER A 33 -5.70 -19.34 -13.99
N LYS A 34 -5.88 -20.61 -14.46
CA LYS A 34 -7.13 -21.08 -15.05
C LYS A 34 -8.23 -21.22 -13.98
N PRO A 35 -9.51 -21.14 -14.38
CA PRO A 35 -10.64 -21.41 -13.47
C PRO A 35 -10.49 -22.77 -12.79
N SER A 36 -10.39 -22.76 -11.46
CA SER A 36 -10.21 -23.95 -10.63
C SER A 36 -10.56 -23.63 -9.18
N PRO A 37 -10.82 -24.59 -8.29
CA PRO A 37 -11.01 -24.33 -6.86
C PRO A 37 -9.81 -23.60 -6.22
N HIS A 38 -8.60 -23.85 -6.70
CA HIS A 38 -7.39 -23.18 -6.23
C HIS A 38 -7.34 -21.69 -6.58
N ARG A 39 -8.01 -21.29 -7.68
CA ARG A 39 -8.05 -19.87 -8.09
C ARG A 39 -8.75 -18.99 -7.07
N GLU A 40 -9.72 -19.50 -6.33
CA GLU A 40 -10.37 -18.75 -5.26
C GLU A 40 -9.42 -18.49 -4.09
N VAL A 41 -8.57 -19.45 -3.76
CA VAL A 41 -7.52 -19.25 -2.75
C VAL A 41 -6.51 -18.20 -3.22
N LEU A 42 -6.08 -18.25 -4.49
CA LEU A 42 -5.19 -17.25 -5.06
C LEU A 42 -5.80 -15.85 -5.05
N ARG A 43 -7.11 -15.73 -5.28
CA ARG A 43 -7.83 -14.45 -5.15
C ARG A 43 -7.74 -13.88 -3.73
N LYS A 44 -7.88 -14.72 -2.70
CA LYS A 44 -7.74 -14.29 -1.31
C LYS A 44 -6.32 -13.79 -1.01
N PHE A 45 -5.30 -14.46 -1.55
CA PHE A 45 -3.91 -14.01 -1.43
C PHE A 45 -3.66 -12.71 -2.19
N ASP A 46 -4.22 -12.54 -3.39
CA ASP A 46 -4.15 -11.31 -4.16
C ASP A 46 -4.71 -10.12 -3.35
N HIS A 47 -5.91 -10.23 -2.81
CA HIS A 47 -6.54 -9.19 -2.00
C HIS A 47 -5.81 -8.95 -0.66
N ALA A 48 -5.39 -10.02 0.03
CA ALA A 48 -4.64 -9.90 1.28
C ALA A 48 -3.29 -9.19 1.10
N SER A 49 -2.62 -9.41 -0.02
CA SER A 49 -1.33 -8.79 -0.32
C SER A 49 -1.41 -7.27 -0.53
N ILE A 50 -2.57 -6.73 -0.92
CA ILE A 50 -2.78 -5.28 -1.02
C ILE A 50 -2.67 -4.63 0.36
N TYR A 51 -3.20 -5.26 1.41
CA TYR A 51 -3.04 -4.77 2.78
C TYR A 51 -1.56 -4.75 3.20
N LEU A 52 -0.80 -5.78 2.85
CA LEU A 52 0.66 -5.82 3.10
C LEU A 52 1.40 -4.74 2.31
N HIS A 53 0.99 -4.48 1.07
CA HIS A 53 1.59 -3.42 0.25
C HIS A 53 1.36 -2.05 0.88
N ILE A 54 0.13 -1.74 1.30
CA ILE A 54 -0.19 -0.47 1.96
C ILE A 54 0.58 -0.34 3.29
N ALA A 55 0.55 -1.35 4.16
CA ALA A 55 1.27 -1.30 5.44
C ALA A 55 2.78 -1.21 5.26
N GLY A 56 3.33 -1.95 4.27
CA GLY A 56 4.73 -1.90 3.90
C GLY A 56 5.17 -0.52 3.40
N SER A 57 4.34 0.17 2.62
CA SER A 57 4.64 1.52 2.12
C SER A 57 4.68 2.57 3.22
N TYR A 58 3.88 2.41 4.28
CA TYR A 58 3.91 3.29 5.44
C TYR A 58 5.19 3.13 6.27
N SER A 59 5.78 1.94 6.32
CA SER A 59 6.93 1.67 7.19
C SER A 59 8.11 2.62 6.96
N PRO A 60 8.62 2.83 5.74
CA PRO A 60 9.71 3.77 5.52
C PRO A 60 9.31 5.22 5.80
N ILE A 61 8.12 5.64 5.43
CA ILE A 61 7.66 7.02 5.65
C ILE A 61 7.57 7.30 7.16
N MET A 62 6.93 6.42 7.92
CA MET A 62 6.72 6.63 9.35
C MET A 62 8.00 6.52 10.16
N LEU A 63 8.88 5.56 9.84
CA LEU A 63 10.09 5.29 10.62
C LEU A 63 11.29 6.16 10.22
N ILE A 64 11.29 6.75 9.03
CA ILE A 64 12.38 7.60 8.55
C ILE A 64 11.94 9.06 8.59
N ALA A 65 10.89 9.44 7.87
CA ALA A 65 10.45 10.82 7.74
C ALA A 65 9.85 11.39 9.04
N LEU A 66 9.13 10.58 9.82
CA LEU A 66 8.52 10.98 11.10
C LEU A 66 9.30 10.47 12.32
N ARG A 67 10.57 10.11 12.14
CA ARG A 67 11.41 9.60 13.23
C ARG A 67 11.56 10.60 14.40
N GLU A 68 11.66 11.88 14.08
CA GLU A 68 11.84 12.99 15.04
C GLU A 68 10.52 13.67 15.41
N ALA A 69 9.39 13.22 14.88
CA ALA A 69 8.07 13.80 15.10
C ALA A 69 7.34 13.13 16.29
N ASP A 70 8.00 12.96 17.41
CA ASP A 70 7.47 12.35 18.63
C ASP A 70 6.82 10.96 18.37
N TYR A 71 5.57 10.80 18.83
CA TYR A 71 4.82 9.54 18.71
C TYR A 71 4.01 9.40 17.39
N TRP A 72 4.00 10.42 16.52
CA TRP A 72 3.18 10.42 15.30
C TRP A 72 3.53 9.25 14.36
N GLY A 73 4.81 9.04 14.09
CA GLY A 73 5.27 7.95 13.23
C GLY A 73 4.85 6.57 13.74
N TRP A 74 5.10 6.30 15.02
CA TRP A 74 4.74 5.02 15.64
C TRP A 74 3.24 4.82 15.76
N GLY A 75 2.48 5.89 16.08
CA GLY A 75 1.02 5.82 16.20
C GLY A 75 0.34 5.45 14.89
N ILE A 76 0.68 6.15 13.80
CA ILE A 76 0.13 5.88 12.47
C ILE A 76 0.57 4.50 11.97
N LEU A 77 1.85 4.16 12.13
CA LEU A 77 2.39 2.86 11.72
C LEU A 77 1.66 1.71 12.40
N SER A 78 1.51 1.77 13.74
CA SER A 78 0.81 0.75 14.51
C SER A 78 -0.65 0.62 14.07
N PHE A 79 -1.34 1.73 13.86
CA PHE A 79 -2.71 1.75 13.37
C PHE A 79 -2.83 1.06 12.00
N VAL A 80 -1.97 1.42 11.03
CA VAL A 80 -2.01 0.86 9.68
C VAL A 80 -1.70 -0.63 9.68
N TRP A 81 -0.71 -1.10 10.45
CA TRP A 81 -0.41 -2.53 10.56
C TRP A 81 -1.53 -3.32 11.24
N LEU A 82 -2.18 -2.77 12.26
CA LEU A 82 -3.36 -3.41 12.88
C LEU A 82 -4.52 -3.52 11.90
N CYS A 83 -4.79 -2.46 11.12
CA CYS A 83 -5.80 -2.50 10.06
C CYS A 83 -5.45 -3.51 8.98
N ALA A 84 -4.16 -3.62 8.59
CA ALA A 84 -3.70 -4.60 7.62
C ALA A 84 -3.93 -6.03 8.12
N LEU A 85 -3.55 -6.33 9.36
CA LEU A 85 -3.78 -7.65 9.97
C LEU A 85 -5.27 -8.00 10.00
N ALA A 86 -6.11 -7.07 10.44
CA ALA A 86 -7.57 -7.26 10.45
C ALA A 86 -8.11 -7.51 9.03
N GLY A 87 -7.68 -6.72 8.03
CA GLY A 87 -8.09 -6.88 6.64
C GLY A 87 -7.66 -8.21 6.04
N ILE A 88 -6.43 -8.65 6.31
CA ILE A 88 -5.93 -9.97 5.88
C ILE A 88 -6.81 -11.08 6.47
N ILE A 89 -7.09 -11.04 7.78
CA ILE A 89 -7.96 -12.04 8.43
C ILE A 89 -9.34 -12.05 7.77
N LEU A 90 -9.93 -10.89 7.50
CA LEU A 90 -11.22 -10.77 6.84
C LEU A 90 -11.23 -11.37 5.43
N CYS A 91 -10.16 -11.21 4.65
CA CYS A 91 -10.03 -11.84 3.32
C CYS A 91 -10.14 -13.38 3.39
N PHE A 92 -9.64 -14.00 4.46
CA PHE A 92 -9.72 -15.45 4.64
C PHE A 92 -11.03 -15.91 5.29
N CYS A 93 -11.78 -15.03 5.97
CA CYS A 93 -13.06 -15.32 6.63
C CYS A 93 -14.28 -15.27 5.72
N ASN A 94 -14.15 -15.52 4.40
CA ASN A 94 -15.26 -15.65 3.43
C ASN A 94 -16.14 -14.40 3.23
N LEU A 95 -15.55 -13.26 2.98
CA LEU A 95 -16.29 -12.12 2.43
C LEU A 95 -16.77 -12.42 1.01
N LYS A 96 -17.98 -11.98 0.70
CA LYS A 96 -18.61 -12.18 -0.63
C LYS A 96 -17.72 -11.67 -1.76
N GLU A 97 -17.75 -12.34 -2.88
CA GLU A 97 -16.86 -12.24 -4.04
C GLU A 97 -16.70 -10.82 -4.66
N HIS A 98 -17.50 -9.85 -4.33
CA HIS A 98 -17.41 -8.45 -4.79
C HIS A 98 -17.85 -7.52 -3.67
N SER A 99 -17.09 -7.50 -2.59
CA SER A 99 -17.36 -6.55 -1.52
C SER A 99 -16.61 -5.25 -1.78
N ASN A 100 -17.34 -4.17 -2.06
CA ASN A 100 -16.79 -2.81 -2.08
C ASN A 100 -16.16 -2.44 -0.73
N LEU A 101 -16.41 -3.23 0.32
CA LEU A 101 -15.85 -3.05 1.65
C LEU A 101 -14.32 -3.13 1.64
N GLU A 102 -13.74 -4.10 0.91
CA GLU A 102 -12.27 -4.21 0.80
C GLU A 102 -11.66 -2.95 0.19
N THR A 103 -12.24 -2.48 -0.93
CA THR A 103 -11.78 -1.25 -1.59
C THR A 103 -11.90 -0.02 -0.66
N ILE A 104 -12.99 0.08 0.10
CA ILE A 104 -13.17 1.15 1.10
C ILE A 104 -12.10 1.06 2.18
N CYS A 105 -11.80 -0.14 2.67
CA CYS A 105 -10.74 -0.36 3.66
C CYS A 105 -9.36 0.04 3.14
N TYR A 106 -9.02 -0.31 1.89
CA TYR A 106 -7.76 0.11 1.27
C TYR A 106 -7.64 1.63 1.18
N ILE A 107 -8.70 2.30 0.70
CA ILE A 107 -8.74 3.76 0.60
C ILE A 107 -8.63 4.39 2.00
N ALA A 108 -9.37 3.90 2.98
CA ALA A 108 -9.33 4.41 4.35
C ALA A 108 -7.94 4.27 4.96
N MET A 109 -7.28 3.12 4.77
CA MET A 109 -5.89 2.93 5.21
C MET A 109 -4.95 3.90 4.50
N GLY A 110 -5.03 4.03 3.17
CA GLY A 110 -4.22 4.97 2.41
C GLY A 110 -4.43 6.42 2.84
N CYS A 111 -5.66 6.81 3.18
CA CYS A 111 -5.99 8.15 3.66
C CYS A 111 -5.53 8.43 5.10
N SER A 112 -5.10 7.43 5.86
CA SER A 112 -4.62 7.63 7.24
C SER A 112 -3.40 8.56 7.32
N ILE A 113 -2.65 8.73 6.23
CA ILE A 113 -1.54 9.68 6.11
C ILE A 113 -1.96 11.12 6.42
N PHE A 114 -3.22 11.49 6.15
CA PHE A 114 -3.72 12.84 6.40
C PHE A 114 -3.73 13.19 7.89
N VAL A 115 -3.80 12.21 8.79
CA VAL A 115 -3.74 12.41 10.24
C VAL A 115 -2.38 12.98 10.65
N GLY A 116 -1.30 12.50 10.03
CA GLY A 116 0.08 12.97 10.26
C GLY A 116 0.59 13.92 9.19
N PHE A 117 -0.26 14.48 8.32
CA PHE A 117 0.19 15.26 7.17
C PHE A 117 0.94 16.54 7.55
N LYS A 118 0.47 17.23 8.61
CA LYS A 118 1.14 18.45 9.10
C LYS A 118 2.56 18.17 9.60
N PRO A 119 2.79 17.24 10.54
CA PRO A 119 4.16 16.88 10.94
C PRO A 119 4.98 16.34 9.77
N LEU A 120 4.40 15.58 8.85
CA LEU A 120 5.10 15.07 7.67
C LEU A 120 5.66 16.22 6.81
N CYS A 121 4.84 17.22 6.47
CA CYS A 121 5.27 18.39 5.70
C CYS A 121 6.40 19.21 6.37
N GLN A 122 6.57 19.09 7.68
CA GLN A 122 7.63 19.79 8.42
C GLN A 122 8.98 19.05 8.40
N HIS A 123 8.98 17.75 8.12
CA HIS A 123 10.16 16.87 8.24
C HIS A 123 10.67 16.35 6.90
N VAL A 124 9.94 16.61 5.78
CA VAL A 124 10.34 16.12 4.46
C VAL A 124 10.47 17.26 3.45
N PRO A 125 11.30 17.10 2.40
CA PRO A 125 11.38 18.09 1.33
C PRO A 125 10.07 18.18 0.54
N PRO A 126 9.69 19.36 0.02
CA PRO A 126 8.44 19.54 -0.73
C PRO A 126 8.27 18.59 -1.92
N VAL A 127 9.36 18.20 -2.57
CA VAL A 127 9.35 17.22 -3.68
C VAL A 127 8.81 15.86 -3.25
N PHE A 128 9.10 15.42 -2.04
CA PHE A 128 8.52 14.20 -1.47
C PHE A 128 6.99 14.28 -1.44
N ILE A 129 6.46 15.42 -0.98
CA ILE A 129 5.00 15.64 -0.88
C ILE A 129 4.34 15.61 -2.26
N TYR A 130 4.97 16.18 -3.29
CA TYR A 130 4.43 16.13 -4.64
C TYR A 130 4.32 14.70 -5.17
N TRP A 131 5.33 13.87 -4.94
CA TRP A 131 5.29 12.46 -5.32
C TRP A 131 4.26 11.68 -4.51
N LEU A 132 4.13 11.95 -3.22
CA LEU A 132 3.12 11.33 -2.35
C LEU A 132 1.69 11.70 -2.78
N ILE A 133 1.45 12.94 -3.18
CA ILE A 133 0.16 13.36 -3.75
C ILE A 133 -0.08 12.64 -5.08
N GLY A 134 0.92 12.55 -5.95
CA GLY A 134 0.84 11.82 -7.22
C GLY A 134 0.48 10.34 -7.02
N GLU A 135 1.07 9.69 -6.01
CA GLU A 135 0.74 8.34 -5.58
C GLU A 135 -0.75 8.23 -5.20
N GLY A 136 -1.21 9.10 -4.29
CA GLY A 136 -2.61 9.09 -3.83
C GLY A 136 -3.59 9.32 -4.97
N VAL A 137 -3.33 10.28 -5.84
CA VAL A 137 -4.16 10.56 -7.04
C VAL A 137 -4.19 9.34 -7.96
N SER A 138 -3.05 8.68 -8.17
CA SER A 138 -2.96 7.49 -9.01
C SER A 138 -3.80 6.35 -8.44
N TYR A 139 -3.63 6.00 -7.17
CA TYR A 139 -4.38 4.91 -6.54
C TYR A 139 -5.89 5.19 -6.49
N ILE A 140 -6.30 6.42 -6.14
CA ILE A 140 -7.73 6.79 -6.11
C ILE A 140 -8.33 6.70 -7.51
N THR A 141 -7.64 7.22 -8.52
CA THR A 141 -8.08 7.14 -9.91
C THR A 141 -8.22 5.69 -10.37
N GLY A 142 -7.25 4.85 -10.04
CA GLY A 142 -7.32 3.41 -10.28
C GLY A 142 -8.54 2.77 -9.61
N ALA A 143 -8.80 3.07 -8.33
CA ALA A 143 -9.96 2.55 -7.60
C ALA A 143 -11.29 2.99 -8.24
N VAL A 144 -11.37 4.21 -8.77
CA VAL A 144 -12.55 4.67 -9.53
C VAL A 144 -12.76 3.80 -10.77
N PHE A 145 -11.72 3.54 -11.57
CA PHE A 145 -11.85 2.65 -12.74
C PHE A 145 -12.22 1.22 -12.35
N TYR A 146 -11.67 0.71 -11.26
CA TYR A 146 -12.02 -0.61 -10.73
C TYR A 146 -13.51 -0.72 -10.36
N SER A 147 -14.15 0.37 -9.98
CA SER A 147 -15.58 0.44 -9.61
C SER A 147 -16.53 0.33 -10.83
N PHE A 148 -16.02 0.28 -12.07
CA PHE A 148 -16.81 0.12 -13.28
C PHE A 148 -16.54 -1.23 -13.99
N PRO A 149 -16.89 -2.38 -13.38
CA PRO A 149 -16.59 -3.70 -13.93
C PRO A 149 -17.34 -4.01 -15.25
N GLN A 150 -18.37 -3.22 -15.59
CA GLN A 150 -19.17 -3.39 -16.81
C GLN A 150 -18.41 -2.95 -18.07
N LEU A 151 -17.42 -2.06 -17.93
CA LEU A 151 -16.65 -1.58 -19.05
C LEU A 151 -15.44 -2.49 -19.32
N PRO A 152 -15.17 -2.84 -20.60
CA PRO A 152 -14.05 -3.70 -20.94
C PRO A 152 -12.71 -3.04 -20.55
N TYR A 153 -11.77 -3.86 -20.12
CA TYR A 153 -10.40 -3.47 -19.78
C TYR A 153 -10.23 -2.56 -18.54
N MET A 154 -11.29 -2.18 -17.83
CA MET A 154 -11.17 -1.29 -16.66
C MET A 154 -10.27 -1.89 -15.56
N HIS A 155 -10.29 -3.20 -15.40
CA HIS A 155 -9.39 -3.89 -14.47
C HIS A 155 -7.91 -3.76 -14.88
N SER A 156 -7.61 -3.84 -16.18
CA SER A 156 -6.23 -3.62 -16.67
C SER A 156 -5.80 -2.17 -16.52
N VAL A 157 -6.73 -1.22 -16.75
CA VAL A 157 -6.48 0.21 -16.51
C VAL A 157 -6.19 0.46 -15.03
N PHE A 158 -6.94 -0.15 -14.12
CA PHE A 158 -6.66 -0.11 -12.68
C PHE A 158 -5.22 -0.52 -12.36
N HIS A 159 -4.73 -1.63 -12.91
CA HIS A 159 -3.34 -2.06 -12.68
C HIS A 159 -2.29 -1.07 -13.20
N LEU A 160 -2.56 -0.36 -14.30
CA LEU A 160 -1.66 0.71 -14.77
C LEU A 160 -1.57 1.86 -13.76
N PHE A 161 -2.70 2.25 -13.17
CA PHE A 161 -2.71 3.27 -12.13
C PHE A 161 -2.05 2.79 -10.83
N VAL A 162 -2.21 1.51 -10.47
CA VAL A 162 -1.49 0.91 -9.33
C VAL A 162 0.01 0.97 -9.57
N LEU A 163 0.48 0.62 -10.76
CA LEU A 163 1.90 0.72 -11.12
C LEU A 163 2.39 2.17 -11.07
N GLY A 164 1.60 3.11 -11.61
CA GLY A 164 1.90 4.54 -11.54
C GLY A 164 2.05 5.04 -10.10
N GLY A 165 1.14 4.65 -9.20
CA GLY A 165 1.21 4.95 -7.78
C GLY A 165 2.47 4.38 -7.13
N THR A 166 2.81 3.12 -7.42
CA THR A 166 4.04 2.49 -6.92
C THR A 166 5.30 3.23 -7.37
N ILE A 167 5.35 3.68 -8.64
CA ILE A 167 6.48 4.47 -9.15
C ILE A 167 6.56 5.81 -8.40
N CYS A 168 5.44 6.49 -8.21
CA CYS A 168 5.39 7.74 -7.43
C CYS A 168 5.90 7.51 -5.99
N HIS A 169 5.49 6.42 -5.35
CA HIS A 169 5.96 6.06 -4.01
C HIS A 169 7.49 5.83 -3.97
N MET A 170 8.02 5.07 -4.92
CA MET A 170 9.47 4.85 -5.03
C MET A 170 10.23 6.16 -5.23
N MET A 171 9.70 7.07 -6.06
CA MET A 171 10.28 8.39 -6.24
C MET A 171 10.20 9.24 -4.98
N ALA A 172 9.11 9.18 -4.22
CA ALA A 172 9.01 9.84 -2.92
C ALA A 172 10.09 9.33 -1.96
N LEU A 173 10.20 8.01 -1.80
CA LEU A 173 11.20 7.39 -0.92
C LEU A 173 12.63 7.78 -1.29
N TRP A 174 12.94 7.95 -2.57
CA TRP A 174 14.27 8.38 -3.02
C TRP A 174 14.73 9.69 -2.40
N TYR A 175 13.82 10.57 -2.01
CA TYR A 175 14.12 11.88 -1.42
C TYR A 175 14.26 11.87 0.10
N ILE A 176 13.97 10.76 0.77
CA ILE A 176 14.11 10.63 2.23
C ILE A 176 15.07 9.51 2.66
N LEU A 177 15.53 8.70 1.71
CA LEU A 177 16.54 7.65 1.89
C LEU A 177 17.91 8.16 1.48
#